data_886136b82fc165b589be3e06d1779415
#
_entry.id   886136b82fc165b589be3e06d1779415
#
_cell.length_a   1.000
_cell.length_b   1.000
_cell.length_c   1.000
_cell.angle_alpha   90.00
_cell.angle_beta   90.00
_cell.angle_gamma   90.00
#
_symmetry.space_group_name_H-M   'P 1'
#
loop_
_entity.id
_entity.type
_entity.pdbx_description
1 polymer ?
#
loop_
_entity_poly.entity_id
_entity_poly.type
_entity_poly.pdbx_seq_one_letter_code
_entity_poly.pdbx_strand_id
1 'polypeptide(L)'
;MKYLNLIIIAIFLAALTMAQTPVSVAAEATSSTSMEQNFQKSKQHFLQKDMKAAADEIRKGAAYLKSEADAATGKGKEALTTSYRELEKLAGDVEKGAVTSVKKLDAAFARSYKALATNAHVKSTEAWAKKEINNTGKNLETAADSLERGFSWTGEKMKVGTKKVIEESRDLSKKLKEDTGWASDKVSKSLKNMGNEIEQFGKRVTAK
;
A
#
# COMPACT_ATOMS: atom_id res chain seq x y z
N MET A 1 -31.05 -0.51 77.75
CA MET A 1 -30.18 0.69 77.56
C MET A 1 -29.02 0.32 76.72
N LYS A 2 -28.80 1.13 75.71
CA LYS A 2 -27.53 1.39 74.97
C LYS A 2 -27.35 0.71 73.64
N TYR A 3 -27.75 1.47 72.69
CA TYR A 3 -27.13 2.07 71.51
C TYR A 3 -26.57 1.11 70.48
N LEU A 4 -27.38 0.96 69.51
CA LEU A 4 -27.24 0.62 68.14
C LEU A 4 -26.22 1.54 67.44
N ASN A 5 -25.14 1.02 66.92
CA ASN A 5 -24.31 1.72 65.92
C ASN A 5 -24.43 1.03 64.58
N LEU A 6 -25.19 1.69 63.73
CA LEU A 6 -25.41 1.32 62.30
C LEU A 6 -24.23 1.83 61.51
N ILE A 7 -23.36 0.95 61.03
CA ILE A 7 -22.33 1.30 60.06
C ILE A 7 -22.88 0.99 58.67
N ILE A 8 -23.24 2.04 57.97
CA ILE A 8 -23.63 1.99 56.56
C ILE A 8 -22.34 1.89 55.73
N ILE A 9 -22.07 0.70 55.20
CA ILE A 9 -21.03 0.51 54.20
C ILE A 9 -21.65 0.84 52.84
N ALA A 10 -21.34 2.04 52.34
CA ALA A 10 -21.67 2.42 50.96
C ALA A 10 -20.71 1.68 50.00
N ILE A 11 -21.20 0.65 49.37
CA ILE A 11 -20.49 -0.02 48.25
C ILE A 11 -20.61 0.88 47.02
N PHE A 12 -19.53 1.58 46.73
CA PHE A 12 -19.37 2.28 45.45
C PHE A 12 -19.14 1.23 44.36
N LEU A 13 -20.20 0.85 43.66
CA LEU A 13 -20.12 0.06 42.42
C LEU A 13 -19.68 0.99 41.30
N ALA A 14 -18.36 1.15 41.11
CA ALA A 14 -17.82 1.81 39.96
C ALA A 14 -18.06 0.92 38.73
N ALA A 15 -19.12 1.22 37.98
CA ALA A 15 -19.34 0.67 36.66
C ALA A 15 -18.24 1.19 35.73
N LEU A 16 -17.19 0.39 35.57
CA LEU A 16 -16.16 0.60 34.55
C LEU A 16 -16.78 0.27 33.20
N THR A 17 -17.43 1.24 32.58
CA THR A 17 -17.82 1.17 31.17
C THR A 17 -16.54 1.19 30.36
N MET A 18 -16.03 0.02 30.00
CA MET A 18 -15.06 -0.10 28.95
C MET A 18 -15.71 0.40 27.65
N ALA A 19 -15.39 1.64 27.29
CA ALA A 19 -15.62 2.15 25.98
C ALA A 19 -14.80 1.27 25.02
N GLN A 20 -15.45 0.28 24.44
CA GLN A 20 -14.93 -0.46 23.30
C GLN A 20 -14.80 0.55 22.15
N THR A 21 -13.60 1.08 21.97
CA THR A 21 -13.27 1.85 20.78
C THR A 21 -13.39 0.93 19.58
N PRO A 22 -14.16 1.28 18.55
CA PRO A 22 -14.20 0.52 17.32
C PRO A 22 -12.94 0.81 16.51
N VAL A 23 -11.79 0.24 16.90
CA VAL A 23 -10.48 0.49 16.26
C VAL A 23 -10.14 -0.55 15.18
N SER A 24 -10.85 -1.70 15.09
CA SER A 24 -10.34 -2.78 14.25
C SER A 24 -10.77 -2.76 12.78
N VAL A 25 -11.89 -2.14 12.43
CA VAL A 25 -12.40 -2.21 11.04
C VAL A 25 -11.74 -1.17 10.12
N ALA A 26 -11.37 0.00 10.65
CA ALA A 26 -10.70 1.03 9.84
C ALA A 26 -9.22 0.72 9.57
N ALA A 27 -8.52 0.02 10.47
CA ALA A 27 -7.10 -0.32 10.31
C ALA A 27 -6.86 -1.45 9.29
N GLU A 28 -7.78 -2.41 9.18
CA GLU A 28 -7.68 -3.48 8.17
C GLU A 28 -7.90 -2.97 6.73
N ALA A 29 -8.72 -1.96 6.55
CA ALA A 29 -8.98 -1.34 5.24
C ALA A 29 -7.79 -0.51 4.71
N THR A 30 -6.73 -0.30 5.48
CA THR A 30 -5.63 0.63 5.16
C THR A 30 -4.27 -0.03 4.95
N SER A 31 -4.20 -1.35 4.76
CA SER A 31 -2.93 -2.02 4.44
C SER A 31 -2.79 -2.34 2.95
N SER A 32 -1.55 -2.47 2.46
CA SER A 32 -1.31 -2.88 1.06
C SER A 32 -1.83 -4.28 0.76
N THR A 33 -1.91 -5.15 1.76
CA THR A 33 -2.52 -6.49 1.66
C THR A 33 -4.02 -6.38 1.50
N SER A 34 -4.67 -5.48 2.23
CA SER A 34 -6.10 -5.17 2.12
C SER A 34 -6.42 -4.58 0.75
N MET A 35 -5.58 -3.67 0.23
CA MET A 35 -5.73 -3.14 -1.13
C MET A 35 -5.67 -4.24 -2.20
N GLU A 36 -4.73 -5.18 -2.08
CA GLU A 36 -4.64 -6.34 -2.98
C GLU A 36 -5.91 -7.17 -2.95
N GLN A 37 -6.44 -7.48 -1.76
CA GLN A 37 -7.68 -8.23 -1.61
C GLN A 37 -8.86 -7.49 -2.25
N ASN A 38 -8.96 -6.17 -2.08
CA ASN A 38 -10.00 -5.37 -2.69
C ASN A 38 -9.91 -5.39 -4.23
N PHE A 39 -8.71 -5.31 -4.80
CA PHE A 39 -8.52 -5.43 -6.24
C PHE A 39 -8.91 -6.80 -6.79
N GLN A 40 -8.55 -7.88 -6.09
CA GLN A 40 -8.95 -9.24 -6.46
C GLN A 40 -10.48 -9.41 -6.39
N LYS A 41 -11.12 -8.94 -5.32
CA LYS A 41 -12.58 -8.94 -5.19
C LYS A 41 -13.26 -8.13 -6.28
N SER A 42 -12.74 -6.91 -6.55
CA SER A 42 -13.25 -6.08 -7.64
C SER A 42 -13.25 -6.80 -8.98
N LYS A 43 -12.11 -7.43 -9.32
CA LYS A 43 -11.98 -8.22 -10.55
C LYS A 43 -12.98 -9.38 -10.59
N GLN A 44 -13.17 -10.09 -9.47
CA GLN A 44 -14.13 -11.17 -9.37
C GLN A 44 -15.56 -10.68 -9.58
N HIS A 45 -15.99 -9.61 -8.90
CA HIS A 45 -17.31 -9.01 -9.07
C HIS A 45 -17.53 -8.51 -10.51
N PHE A 46 -16.52 -7.88 -11.10
CA PHE A 46 -16.58 -7.44 -12.49
C PHE A 46 -16.84 -8.61 -13.46
N LEU A 47 -16.14 -9.73 -13.28
CA LEU A 47 -16.35 -10.95 -14.09
C LEU A 47 -17.75 -11.57 -13.88
N GLN A 48 -18.30 -11.42 -12.68
CA GLN A 48 -19.68 -11.84 -12.34
C GLN A 48 -20.75 -10.83 -12.81
N LYS A 49 -20.34 -9.71 -13.43
CA LYS A 49 -21.20 -8.60 -13.86
C LYS A 49 -21.89 -7.86 -12.70
N ASP A 50 -21.39 -7.99 -11.48
CA ASP A 50 -21.79 -7.18 -10.33
C ASP A 50 -20.96 -5.89 -10.32
N MET A 51 -21.36 -4.96 -11.18
CA MET A 51 -20.59 -3.72 -11.43
C MET A 51 -20.57 -2.79 -10.22
N LYS A 52 -21.64 -2.81 -9.41
CA LYS A 52 -21.68 -2.00 -8.19
C LYS A 52 -20.69 -2.52 -7.14
N ALA A 53 -20.72 -3.81 -6.83
CA ALA A 53 -19.77 -4.40 -5.90
C ALA A 53 -18.31 -4.27 -6.40
N ALA A 54 -18.08 -4.43 -7.71
CA ALA A 54 -16.76 -4.19 -8.30
C ALA A 54 -16.27 -2.76 -8.08
N ALA A 55 -17.13 -1.76 -8.30
CA ALA A 55 -16.80 -0.35 -8.08
C ALA A 55 -16.53 -0.03 -6.61
N ASP A 56 -17.31 -0.61 -5.69
CA ASP A 56 -17.11 -0.40 -4.26
C ASP A 56 -15.77 -0.95 -3.78
N GLU A 57 -15.32 -2.10 -4.28
CA GLU A 57 -14.00 -2.65 -3.97
C GLU A 57 -12.86 -1.78 -4.57
N ILE A 58 -13.04 -1.20 -5.78
CA ILE A 58 -12.07 -0.25 -6.35
C ILE A 58 -11.94 1.00 -5.45
N ARG A 59 -13.06 1.56 -4.94
CA ARG A 59 -13.05 2.71 -4.04
C ARG A 59 -12.32 2.42 -2.72
N LYS A 60 -12.45 1.21 -2.18
CA LYS A 60 -11.67 0.80 -0.99
C LYS A 60 -10.17 0.82 -1.27
N GLY A 61 -9.74 0.32 -2.43
CA GLY A 61 -8.35 0.41 -2.85
C GLY A 61 -7.90 1.87 -3.07
N ALA A 62 -8.76 2.72 -3.64
CA ALA A 62 -8.52 4.15 -3.82
C ALA A 62 -8.34 4.87 -2.46
N ALA A 63 -9.17 4.54 -1.46
CA ALA A 63 -9.07 5.12 -0.12
C ALA A 63 -7.71 4.82 0.54
N TYR A 64 -7.16 3.62 0.35
CA TYR A 64 -5.81 3.30 0.79
C TYR A 64 -4.76 4.19 0.13
N LEU A 65 -4.80 4.35 -1.21
CA LEU A 65 -3.85 5.23 -1.91
C LEU A 65 -3.98 6.68 -1.49
N LYS A 66 -5.19 7.14 -1.17
CA LYS A 66 -5.43 8.49 -0.64
C LYS A 66 -4.75 8.67 0.71
N SER A 67 -4.91 7.71 1.62
CA SER A 67 -4.24 7.72 2.94
C SER A 67 -2.71 7.77 2.80
N GLU A 68 -2.15 6.97 1.89
CA GLU A 68 -0.71 7.00 1.59
C GLU A 68 -0.27 8.34 1.00
N ALA A 69 -1.10 8.95 0.13
CA ALA A 69 -0.80 10.26 -0.47
C ALA A 69 -0.82 11.39 0.57
N ASP A 70 -1.74 11.33 1.54
CA ASP A 70 -1.83 12.31 2.61
C ASP A 70 -0.56 12.32 3.49
N ALA A 71 0.08 11.17 3.66
CA ALA A 71 1.33 11.00 4.41
C ALA A 71 2.62 11.11 3.55
N ALA A 72 2.49 11.28 2.24
CA ALA A 72 3.61 11.29 1.30
C ALA A 72 4.08 12.71 0.96
N THR A 73 5.31 12.80 0.42
CA THR A 73 5.94 14.03 -0.05
C THR A 73 6.36 13.93 -1.52
N GLY A 74 6.61 15.08 -2.14
CA GLY A 74 7.23 15.18 -3.47
C GLY A 74 6.58 14.28 -4.54
N LYS A 75 7.42 13.62 -5.33
CA LYS A 75 6.99 12.72 -6.41
C LYS A 75 6.17 11.52 -5.93
N GLY A 76 6.39 11.06 -4.70
CA GLY A 76 5.59 10.00 -4.09
C GLY A 76 4.14 10.42 -3.92
N LYS A 77 3.91 11.59 -3.35
CA LYS A 77 2.56 12.17 -3.19
C LYS A 77 1.86 12.38 -4.53
N GLU A 78 2.57 12.92 -5.52
CA GLU A 78 2.03 13.16 -6.86
C GLU A 78 1.57 11.84 -7.52
N ALA A 79 2.42 10.81 -7.49
CA ALA A 79 2.12 9.51 -8.07
C ALA A 79 0.90 8.85 -7.40
N LEU A 80 0.84 8.88 -6.07
CA LEU A 80 -0.28 8.31 -5.30
C LEU A 80 -1.58 9.09 -5.54
N THR A 81 -1.53 10.43 -5.55
CA THR A 81 -2.70 11.27 -5.82
C THR A 81 -3.26 11.03 -7.22
N THR A 82 -2.38 10.92 -8.21
CA THR A 82 -2.78 10.61 -9.59
C THR A 82 -3.47 9.25 -9.68
N SER A 83 -2.88 8.24 -9.05
CA SER A 83 -3.42 6.88 -9.07
C SER A 83 -4.74 6.76 -8.29
N TYR A 84 -4.86 7.43 -7.15
CA TYR A 84 -6.11 7.53 -6.40
C TYR A 84 -7.24 8.09 -7.26
N ARG A 85 -7.01 9.23 -7.93
CA ARG A 85 -8.02 9.85 -8.82
C ARG A 85 -8.39 8.96 -10.01
N GLU A 86 -7.41 8.24 -10.54
CA GLU A 86 -7.64 7.27 -11.61
C GLU A 86 -8.56 6.13 -11.16
N LEU A 87 -8.33 5.59 -9.95
CA LEU A 87 -9.20 4.54 -9.39
C LEU A 87 -10.61 5.05 -9.12
N GLU A 88 -10.78 6.27 -8.58
CA GLU A 88 -12.11 6.86 -8.37
C GLU A 88 -12.88 7.01 -9.69
N LYS A 89 -12.20 7.49 -10.75
CA LYS A 89 -12.78 7.56 -12.09
C LYS A 89 -13.14 6.18 -12.61
N LEU A 90 -12.22 5.21 -12.48
CA LEU A 90 -12.45 3.82 -12.91
C LEU A 90 -13.67 3.22 -12.19
N ALA A 91 -13.81 3.42 -10.88
CA ALA A 91 -14.96 2.94 -10.11
C ALA A 91 -16.27 3.51 -10.66
N GLY A 92 -16.34 4.82 -10.93
CA GLY A 92 -17.50 5.44 -11.53
C GLY A 92 -17.81 4.92 -12.95
N ASP A 93 -16.79 4.67 -13.75
CA ASP A 93 -16.93 4.13 -15.11
C ASP A 93 -17.38 2.64 -15.07
N VAL A 94 -16.89 1.85 -14.10
CA VAL A 94 -17.33 0.45 -13.88
C VAL A 94 -18.78 0.41 -13.43
N GLU A 95 -19.18 1.21 -12.45
CA GLU A 95 -20.54 1.25 -11.92
C GLU A 95 -21.58 1.59 -13.00
N LYS A 96 -21.22 2.45 -13.95
CA LYS A 96 -22.05 2.83 -15.11
C LYS A 96 -22.00 1.83 -16.25
N GLY A 97 -21.25 0.73 -16.13
CA GLY A 97 -21.05 -0.24 -17.21
C GLY A 97 -20.22 0.27 -18.40
N ALA A 98 -19.55 1.41 -18.26
CA ALA A 98 -18.73 1.99 -19.33
C ALA A 98 -17.38 1.26 -19.52
N VAL A 99 -16.98 0.43 -18.56
CA VAL A 99 -15.81 -0.45 -18.66
C VAL A 99 -16.25 -1.83 -19.11
N THR A 100 -15.76 -2.29 -20.26
CA THR A 100 -16.13 -3.58 -20.85
C THR A 100 -15.02 -4.62 -20.81
N SER A 101 -13.82 -4.23 -20.39
CA SER A 101 -12.63 -5.09 -20.41
C SER A 101 -11.97 -5.17 -19.04
N VAL A 102 -11.77 -6.39 -18.55
CA VAL A 102 -11.01 -6.65 -17.33
C VAL A 102 -9.56 -6.14 -17.43
N LYS A 103 -9.01 -6.06 -18.64
CA LYS A 103 -7.66 -5.50 -18.86
C LYS A 103 -7.54 -4.03 -18.41
N LYS A 104 -8.65 -3.26 -18.47
CA LYS A 104 -8.66 -1.88 -17.94
C LYS A 104 -8.52 -1.85 -16.43
N LEU A 105 -9.15 -2.79 -15.72
CA LEU A 105 -8.97 -2.95 -14.27
C LEU A 105 -7.51 -3.33 -13.96
N ASP A 106 -7.04 -4.39 -14.60
CA ASP A 106 -5.69 -4.91 -14.40
C ASP A 106 -4.62 -3.82 -14.63
N ALA A 107 -4.77 -3.02 -15.69
CA ALA A 107 -3.85 -1.92 -15.99
C ALA A 107 -3.91 -0.80 -14.92
N ALA A 108 -5.09 -0.45 -14.42
CA ALA A 108 -5.24 0.55 -13.37
C ALA A 108 -4.65 0.04 -12.03
N PHE A 109 -4.86 -1.22 -11.69
CA PHE A 109 -4.27 -1.85 -10.51
C PHE A 109 -2.75 -1.93 -10.61
N ALA A 110 -2.20 -2.27 -11.76
CA ALA A 110 -0.76 -2.21 -12.02
C ALA A 110 -0.18 -0.81 -11.81
N ARG A 111 -0.87 0.26 -12.27
CA ARG A 111 -0.46 1.65 -12.06
C ARG A 111 -0.54 2.07 -10.59
N SER A 112 -1.50 1.54 -9.83
CA SER A 112 -1.61 1.77 -8.40
C SER A 112 -0.39 1.23 -7.64
N TYR A 113 0.05 0.03 -7.99
CA TYR A 113 1.28 -0.53 -7.43
C TYR A 113 2.54 0.21 -7.89
N LYS A 114 2.58 0.71 -9.12
CA LYS A 114 3.66 1.60 -9.57
C LYS A 114 3.72 2.87 -8.72
N ALA A 115 2.58 3.46 -8.36
CA ALA A 115 2.54 4.65 -7.51
C ALA A 115 3.06 4.34 -6.09
N LEU A 116 2.68 3.20 -5.51
CA LEU A 116 3.23 2.73 -4.22
C LEU A 116 4.73 2.50 -4.28
N ALA A 117 5.22 1.83 -5.33
CA ALA A 117 6.66 1.61 -5.54
C ALA A 117 7.41 2.94 -5.66
N THR A 118 6.84 3.92 -6.37
CA THR A 118 7.42 5.27 -6.48
C THR A 118 7.50 5.95 -5.12
N ASN A 119 6.44 5.93 -4.33
CA ASN A 119 6.41 6.53 -2.99
C ASN A 119 7.43 5.87 -2.05
N ALA A 120 7.48 4.55 -2.02
CA ALA A 120 8.42 3.81 -1.20
C ALA A 120 9.88 4.06 -1.63
N HIS A 121 10.15 4.16 -2.92
CA HIS A 121 11.48 4.52 -3.43
C HIS A 121 11.88 5.95 -3.03
N VAL A 122 10.97 6.93 -3.10
CA VAL A 122 11.22 8.30 -2.62
C VAL A 122 11.55 8.28 -1.12
N LYS A 123 10.71 7.63 -0.29
CA LYS A 123 10.94 7.47 1.14
C LYS A 123 12.28 6.79 1.44
N SER A 124 12.67 5.77 0.66
CA SER A 124 13.96 5.08 0.82
C SER A 124 15.14 6.00 0.51
N THR A 125 15.04 6.80 -0.54
CA THR A 125 16.09 7.77 -0.93
C THR A 125 16.23 8.88 0.08
N GLU A 126 15.12 9.41 0.61
CA GLU A 126 15.13 10.43 1.66
C GLU A 126 15.71 9.89 2.98
N ALA A 127 15.34 8.66 3.37
CA ALA A 127 15.89 8.00 4.55
C ALA A 127 17.40 7.77 4.41
N TRP A 128 17.88 7.37 3.22
CA TRP A 128 19.31 7.22 2.94
C TRP A 128 20.06 8.53 3.09
N ALA A 129 19.53 9.62 2.54
CA ALA A 129 20.14 10.96 2.68
C ALA A 129 20.23 11.43 4.15
N LYS A 130 19.30 11.01 4.99
CA LYS A 130 19.28 11.27 6.45
C LYS A 130 20.08 10.25 7.27
N LYS A 131 20.72 9.27 6.64
CA LYS A 131 21.43 8.14 7.28
C LYS A 131 20.52 7.28 8.18
N GLU A 132 19.25 7.22 7.87
CA GLU A 132 18.25 6.36 8.54
C GLU A 132 18.30 4.96 7.92
N ILE A 133 19.32 4.16 8.27
CA ILE A 133 19.68 2.90 7.60
C ILE A 133 18.52 1.91 7.61
N ASN A 134 17.89 1.68 8.78
CA ASN A 134 16.78 0.75 8.91
C ASN A 134 15.56 1.18 8.07
N ASN A 135 15.22 2.48 8.07
CA ASN A 135 14.11 3.02 7.27
C ASN A 135 14.42 2.94 5.77
N THR A 136 15.69 3.15 5.37
CA THR A 136 16.13 2.92 3.98
C THR A 136 15.82 1.49 3.54
N GLY A 137 16.19 0.51 4.35
CA GLY A 137 15.93 -0.90 4.08
C GLY A 137 14.44 -1.21 3.98
N LYS A 138 13.64 -0.82 4.98
CA LYS A 138 12.18 -1.04 4.99
C LYS A 138 11.51 -0.47 3.74
N ASN A 139 11.83 0.76 3.38
CA ASN A 139 11.21 1.41 2.22
C ASN A 139 11.71 0.81 0.89
N LEU A 140 12.96 0.37 0.79
CA LEU A 140 13.48 -0.33 -0.39
C LEU A 140 12.77 -1.67 -0.63
N GLU A 141 12.51 -2.44 0.44
CA GLU A 141 11.71 -3.66 0.37
C GLU A 141 10.28 -3.39 -0.09
N THR A 142 9.63 -2.39 0.50
CA THR A 142 8.28 -1.98 0.10
C THR A 142 8.23 -1.56 -1.38
N ALA A 143 9.26 -0.89 -1.88
CA ALA A 143 9.35 -0.53 -3.30
C ALA A 143 9.46 -1.78 -4.19
N ALA A 144 10.30 -2.74 -3.80
CA ALA A 144 10.50 -4.01 -4.51
C ALA A 144 9.20 -4.84 -4.54
N ASP A 145 8.52 -4.98 -3.40
CA ASP A 145 7.28 -5.73 -3.28
C ASP A 145 6.14 -5.09 -4.08
N SER A 146 6.05 -3.76 -4.01
CA SER A 146 5.04 -3.03 -4.79
C SER A 146 5.30 -3.17 -6.30
N LEU A 147 6.55 -3.08 -6.73
CA LEU A 147 6.89 -3.28 -8.14
C LEU A 147 6.54 -4.68 -8.63
N GLU A 148 6.86 -5.73 -7.86
CA GLU A 148 6.53 -7.11 -8.18
C GLU A 148 5.01 -7.33 -8.28
N ARG A 149 4.24 -6.82 -7.30
CA ARG A 149 2.77 -6.86 -7.34
C ARG A 149 2.21 -6.14 -8.57
N GLY A 150 2.78 -4.98 -8.92
CA GLY A 150 2.40 -4.28 -10.14
C GLY A 150 2.59 -5.14 -11.40
N PHE A 151 3.71 -5.86 -11.49
CA PHE A 151 3.93 -6.79 -12.60
C PHE A 151 2.92 -7.93 -12.62
N SER A 152 2.53 -8.49 -11.48
CA SER A 152 1.55 -9.57 -11.43
C SER A 152 0.20 -9.17 -12.04
N TRP A 153 -0.20 -7.91 -11.90
CA TRP A 153 -1.42 -7.38 -12.49
C TRP A 153 -1.34 -7.15 -14.01
N THR A 154 -0.16 -7.07 -14.59
CA THR A 154 -0.03 -6.92 -16.06
C THR A 154 -0.28 -8.22 -16.82
N GLY A 155 -0.21 -9.37 -16.15
CA GLY A 155 -0.21 -10.69 -16.79
C GLY A 155 1.06 -10.98 -17.62
N GLU A 156 2.04 -10.09 -17.60
CA GLU A 156 3.29 -10.24 -18.33
C GLU A 156 4.35 -10.92 -17.48
N LYS A 157 5.19 -11.73 -18.14
CA LYS A 157 6.38 -12.27 -17.48
C LYS A 157 7.37 -11.14 -17.20
N MET A 158 7.81 -11.07 -15.96
CA MET A 158 8.85 -10.15 -15.55
C MET A 158 10.17 -10.49 -16.23
N LYS A 159 10.86 -9.49 -16.77
CA LYS A 159 12.18 -9.69 -17.38
C LYS A 159 13.19 -10.13 -16.33
N VAL A 160 14.15 -10.95 -16.72
CA VAL A 160 15.23 -11.46 -15.84
C VAL A 160 15.95 -10.32 -15.13
N GLY A 161 16.26 -9.21 -15.83
CA GLY A 161 16.90 -8.04 -15.24
C GLY A 161 16.06 -7.39 -14.13
N THR A 162 14.76 -7.21 -14.37
CA THR A 162 13.83 -6.65 -13.38
C THR A 162 13.74 -7.55 -12.14
N LYS A 163 13.60 -8.87 -12.34
CA LYS A 163 13.57 -9.84 -11.25
C LYS A 163 14.83 -9.76 -10.40
N LYS A 164 16.01 -9.70 -11.06
CA LYS A 164 17.29 -9.54 -10.38
C LYS A 164 17.34 -8.27 -9.52
N VAL A 165 16.88 -7.11 -10.03
CA VAL A 165 16.87 -5.86 -9.26
C VAL A 165 15.96 -5.98 -8.04
N ILE A 166 14.80 -6.62 -8.14
CA ILE A 166 13.90 -6.86 -7.02
C ILE A 166 14.56 -7.74 -5.95
N GLU A 167 15.17 -8.87 -6.35
CA GLU A 167 15.85 -9.79 -5.45
C GLU A 167 17.05 -9.12 -4.75
N GLU A 168 17.92 -8.44 -5.51
CA GLU A 168 19.07 -7.71 -4.96
C GLU A 168 18.62 -6.61 -3.98
N SER A 169 17.49 -5.94 -4.25
CA SER A 169 16.95 -4.92 -3.36
C SER A 169 16.41 -5.50 -2.06
N ARG A 170 15.77 -6.67 -2.11
CA ARG A 170 15.32 -7.39 -0.90
C ARG A 170 16.49 -7.88 -0.06
N ASP A 171 17.50 -8.45 -0.69
CA ASP A 171 18.71 -8.90 0.02
C ASP A 171 19.44 -7.74 0.71
N LEU A 172 19.55 -6.60 0.00
CA LEU A 172 20.13 -5.39 0.57
C LEU A 172 19.25 -4.83 1.70
N SER A 173 17.95 -4.82 1.53
CA SER A 173 16.99 -4.39 2.56
C SER A 173 17.18 -5.16 3.86
N LYS A 174 17.31 -6.49 3.78
CA LYS A 174 17.57 -7.33 4.94
C LYS A 174 18.85 -6.91 5.66
N LYS A 175 19.95 -6.74 4.91
CA LYS A 175 21.23 -6.28 5.45
C LYS A 175 21.15 -4.91 6.11
N LEU A 176 20.40 -3.96 5.52
CA LEU A 176 20.21 -2.63 6.08
C LEU A 176 19.34 -2.67 7.36
N LYS A 177 18.34 -3.52 7.43
CA LYS A 177 17.50 -3.71 8.63
C LYS A 177 18.28 -4.35 9.78
N GLU A 178 19.21 -5.24 9.47
CA GLU A 178 20.07 -5.94 10.42
C GLU A 178 21.37 -5.17 10.73
N ASP A 179 21.61 -4.04 10.05
CA ASP A 179 22.81 -3.21 10.10
C ASP A 179 24.12 -4.03 9.90
N THR A 180 24.09 -4.96 8.94
CA THR A 180 25.19 -5.88 8.67
C THR A 180 25.48 -6.00 7.17
N GLY A 181 26.76 -6.08 6.82
CA GLY A 181 27.23 -6.52 5.50
C GLY A 181 26.78 -5.67 4.31
N TRP A 182 26.50 -4.38 4.52
CA TRP A 182 26.17 -3.43 3.46
C TRP A 182 27.34 -2.46 3.21
N ALA A 183 27.34 -1.86 2.02
CA ALA A 183 28.30 -0.83 1.62
C ALA A 183 27.56 0.33 0.94
N SER A 184 27.99 1.56 1.19
CA SER A 184 27.31 2.79 0.75
C SER A 184 27.12 2.89 -0.77
N ASP A 185 28.11 2.46 -1.54
CA ASP A 185 28.06 2.40 -3.00
C ASP A 185 27.01 1.40 -3.49
N LYS A 186 26.87 0.25 -2.82
CA LYS A 186 25.86 -0.75 -3.14
C LYS A 186 24.45 -0.24 -2.86
N VAL A 187 24.26 0.49 -1.74
CA VAL A 187 22.97 1.11 -1.43
C VAL A 187 22.59 2.14 -2.50
N SER A 188 23.49 3.05 -2.81
CA SER A 188 23.25 4.08 -3.83
C SER A 188 22.97 3.47 -5.21
N LYS A 189 23.68 2.41 -5.58
CA LYS A 189 23.43 1.67 -6.83
C LYS A 189 22.08 0.98 -6.84
N SER A 190 21.69 0.33 -5.75
CA SER A 190 20.40 -0.36 -5.64
C SER A 190 19.23 0.62 -5.71
N LEU A 191 19.30 1.76 -5.01
CA LEU A 191 18.30 2.81 -5.10
C LEU A 191 18.15 3.32 -6.54
N LYS A 192 19.26 3.60 -7.23
CA LYS A 192 19.23 4.01 -8.64
C LYS A 192 18.59 2.94 -9.54
N ASN A 193 18.98 1.69 -9.39
CA ASN A 193 18.44 0.59 -10.19
C ASN A 193 16.95 0.41 -9.97
N MET A 194 16.48 0.44 -8.70
CA MET A 194 15.07 0.37 -8.37
C MET A 194 14.28 1.52 -8.99
N GLY A 195 14.77 2.75 -8.91
CA GLY A 195 14.15 3.90 -9.55
C GLY A 195 14.01 3.74 -11.07
N ASN A 196 15.05 3.24 -11.73
CA ASN A 196 15.03 2.97 -13.16
C ASN A 196 13.99 1.88 -13.53
N GLU A 197 13.89 0.80 -12.75
CA GLU A 197 12.91 -0.27 -13.02
C GLU A 197 11.47 0.23 -12.81
N ILE A 198 11.21 1.04 -11.79
CA ILE A 198 9.90 1.67 -11.56
C ILE A 198 9.52 2.57 -12.74
N GLU A 199 10.46 3.36 -13.25
CA GLU A 199 10.23 4.20 -14.43
C GLU A 199 9.93 3.38 -15.69
N GLN A 200 10.73 2.36 -15.95
CA GLN A 200 10.51 1.46 -17.08
C GLN A 200 9.18 0.72 -16.98
N PHE A 201 8.80 0.28 -15.78
CA PHE A 201 7.50 -0.30 -15.55
C PHE A 201 6.37 0.70 -15.82
N GLY A 202 6.53 1.95 -15.39
CA GLY A 202 5.59 3.03 -15.69
C GLY A 202 5.34 3.19 -17.19
N LYS A 203 6.38 3.22 -18.02
CA LYS A 203 6.27 3.30 -19.48
C LYS A 203 5.47 2.14 -20.10
N ARG A 204 5.57 0.94 -19.53
CA ARG A 204 4.82 -0.25 -20.01
C ARG A 204 3.34 -0.20 -19.67
N VAL A 205 2.98 0.26 -18.45
CA VAL A 205 1.58 0.25 -18.00
C VAL A 205 0.77 1.46 -18.45
N THR A 206 1.44 2.51 -18.97
CA THR A 206 0.78 3.68 -19.56
C THR A 206 0.58 3.53 -21.08
N ALA A 207 1.32 2.66 -21.74
CA ALA A 207 1.22 2.42 -23.19
C ALA A 207 0.04 1.49 -23.57
N LYS A 208 -0.74 1.02 -22.63
CA LYS A 208 -1.90 0.13 -22.78
C LYS A 208 -3.19 0.81 -22.44
#